data_165317893d5b444d16ae2f1b64a48752
#
_entry.id   165317893d5b444d16ae2f1b64a48752
#
_cell.length_a   1.000
_cell.length_b   1.000
_cell.length_c   1.000
_cell.angle_alpha   90.00
_cell.angle_beta   90.00
_cell.angle_gamma   90.00
#
_symmetry.space_group_name_H-M   'P 1'
#
loop_
_entity.id
_entity.type
_entity.pdbx_description
1 polymer ?
#
loop_
_entity_poly.entity_id
_entity_poly.type
_entity_poly.pdbx_seq_one_letter_code
_entity_poly.pdbx_strand_id
1 'polypeptide(L)'
;MKKEGLRISDTELEIMNILWHSGEPLSSAEVFERLRTGWKYPTVTTLLGRLAEKGAVQHEKRGKAYYYSPAVDEAAYKAEETGRFIEKLHGGSV
;
A
#
# COMPACT_ATOMS: atom_id res chain seq x y z
N MET A 1 -14.56 14.82 0.89
CA MET A 1 -14.42 14.35 0.52
C MET A 1 -14.35 13.42 0.46
N LYS A 2 -14.52 13.05 0.39
CA LYS A 2 -14.53 12.06 0.38
C LYS A 2 -13.53 11.58 -0.15
N LYS A 3 -13.23 10.79 -0.06
CA LYS A 3 -12.28 10.38 -0.58
C LYS A 3 -12.56 9.61 -1.57
N GLU A 4 -12.31 9.67 -2.59
CA GLU A 4 -12.59 8.92 -3.56
C GLU A 4 -11.81 7.79 -3.61
N GLY A 5 -11.61 7.09 -2.71
CA GLY A 5 -10.86 5.93 -2.67
C GLY A 5 -9.42 6.24 -2.55
N LEU A 6 -8.64 5.23 -2.26
CA LEU A 6 -7.26 5.40 -2.07
C LEU A 6 -6.56 5.30 -3.37
N ARG A 7 -5.66 6.20 -3.66
CA ARG A 7 -4.88 6.13 -4.87
C ARG A 7 -3.49 5.67 -4.56
N ILE A 8 -3.19 4.45 -4.93
CA ILE A 8 -1.89 3.84 -4.67
C ILE A 8 -1.17 3.71 -6.01
N SER A 9 0.02 4.29 -6.09
CA SER A 9 0.80 4.22 -7.33
C SER A 9 1.36 2.81 -7.51
N ASP A 10 1.87 2.52 -8.69
CA ASP A 10 2.42 1.20 -8.96
C ASP A 10 3.59 0.89 -8.04
N THR A 11 4.44 1.87 -7.76
CA THR A 11 5.57 1.65 -6.86
C THR A 11 5.08 1.42 -5.43
N GLU A 12 4.07 2.17 -5.02
CA GLU A 12 3.52 1.98 -3.68
C GLU A 12 2.84 0.63 -3.56
N LEU A 13 2.24 0.17 -4.66
CA LEU A 13 1.55 -1.10 -4.64
C LEU A 13 2.51 -2.25 -4.40
N GLU A 14 3.75 -2.13 -4.89
CA GLU A 14 4.73 -3.16 -4.63
C GLU A 14 4.97 -3.33 -3.14
N ILE A 15 5.01 -2.21 -2.42
CA ILE A 15 5.18 -2.28 -0.97
C ILE A 15 3.92 -2.86 -0.32
N MET A 16 2.75 -2.45 -0.79
CA MET A 16 1.51 -2.99 -0.24
C MET A 16 1.44 -4.50 -0.42
N ASN A 17 1.87 -5.00 -1.57
CA ASN A 17 1.86 -6.43 -1.81
C ASN A 17 2.74 -7.16 -0.81
N ILE A 18 3.90 -6.61 -0.49
CA ILE A 18 4.77 -7.23 0.50
C ILE A 18 4.08 -7.27 1.85
N LEU A 19 3.45 -6.17 2.24
CA LEU A 19 2.79 -6.12 3.53
C LEU A 19 1.59 -7.05 3.59
N TRP A 20 0.81 -7.10 2.52
CA TRP A 20 -0.35 -7.99 2.48
C TRP A 20 0.07 -9.45 2.59
N HIS A 21 1.18 -9.82 1.97
CA HIS A 21 1.58 -11.21 1.95
C HIS A 21 2.42 -11.62 3.14
N SER A 22 2.87 -10.67 3.94
CA SER A 22 3.71 -11.03 5.09
C SER A 22 2.90 -11.62 6.23
N GLY A 23 1.67 -11.19 6.38
CA GLY A 23 0.83 -11.67 7.46
C GLY A 23 1.20 -11.09 8.82
N GLU A 24 2.16 -10.21 8.90
CA GLU A 24 2.58 -9.60 10.14
C GLU A 24 3.22 -8.27 9.85
N PRO A 25 3.27 -7.37 10.83
CA PRO A 25 3.89 -6.07 10.59
C PRO A 25 5.37 -6.22 10.29
N LEU A 26 5.87 -5.35 9.41
CA LEU A 26 7.26 -5.38 9.00
C LEU A 26 7.88 -4.01 9.21
N SER A 27 9.15 -4.01 9.61
CA SER A 27 9.90 -2.76 9.70
C SER A 27 10.29 -2.32 8.29
N SER A 28 10.71 -1.07 8.15
CA SER A 28 11.13 -0.59 6.85
C SER A 28 12.32 -1.38 6.32
N ALA A 29 13.22 -1.81 7.20
CA ALA A 29 14.35 -2.62 6.77
C ALA A 29 13.89 -3.96 6.24
N GLU A 30 12.88 -4.56 6.88
CA GLU A 30 12.36 -5.83 6.42
C GLU A 30 11.64 -5.70 5.10
N VAL A 31 10.91 -4.59 4.91
CA VAL A 31 10.27 -4.35 3.62
C VAL A 31 11.35 -4.20 2.55
N PHE A 32 12.39 -3.44 2.87
CA PHE A 32 13.47 -3.22 1.92
C PHE A 32 14.12 -4.54 1.50
N GLU A 33 14.31 -5.43 2.45
CA GLU A 33 14.93 -6.71 2.16
C GLU A 33 14.09 -7.58 1.25
N ARG A 34 12.80 -7.42 1.31
CA ARG A 34 11.90 -8.24 0.51
C ARG A 34 11.65 -7.69 -0.88
N LEU A 35 11.99 -6.42 -1.10
CA LEU A 35 11.83 -5.85 -2.41
C LEU A 35 12.93 -6.35 -3.34
N ARG A 36 12.57 -6.61 -4.57
CA ARG A 36 13.53 -7.09 -5.52
C ARG A 36 13.66 -6.15 -6.71
N THR A 37 13.36 -4.88 -6.47
CA THR A 37 13.34 -3.92 -7.54
C THR A 37 14.62 -3.14 -7.68
N GLY A 38 15.52 -3.27 -6.72
CA GLY A 38 16.76 -2.50 -6.76
C GLY A 38 16.62 -1.09 -6.23
N TRP A 39 15.49 -0.76 -5.61
CA TRP A 39 15.32 0.56 -5.05
C TRP A 39 16.25 0.73 -3.86
N LYS A 40 16.60 1.98 -3.58
CA LYS A 40 17.43 2.27 -2.43
C LYS A 40 16.57 2.42 -1.20
N TYR A 41 17.19 2.24 -0.06
CA TYR A 41 16.46 2.27 1.20
C TYR A 41 15.70 3.59 1.42
N PRO A 42 16.28 4.78 1.14
CA PRO A 42 15.52 6.00 1.34
C PRO A 42 14.25 6.07 0.48
N THR A 43 14.27 5.44 -0.69
CA THR A 43 13.09 5.40 -1.52
C THR A 43 11.99 4.61 -0.82
N VAL A 44 12.36 3.50 -0.19
CA VAL A 44 11.39 2.66 0.50
C VAL A 44 10.79 3.42 1.68
N THR A 45 11.62 4.11 2.46
CA THR A 45 11.10 4.83 3.61
C THR A 45 10.18 5.98 3.17
N THR A 46 10.51 6.63 2.07
CA THR A 46 9.67 7.70 1.55
C THR A 46 8.32 7.15 1.12
N LEU A 47 8.32 6.01 0.44
CA LEU A 47 7.07 5.43 -0.01
C LEU A 47 6.21 4.94 1.16
N LEU A 48 6.86 4.38 2.18
CA LEU A 48 6.11 3.98 3.38
C LEU A 48 5.48 5.19 4.05
N GLY A 49 6.21 6.31 4.09
CA GLY A 49 5.66 7.53 4.65
C GLY A 49 4.46 8.03 3.87
N ARG A 50 4.52 7.95 2.55
CA ARG A 50 3.40 8.36 1.73
C ARG A 50 2.19 7.46 1.94
N LEU A 51 2.44 6.16 2.07
CA LEU A 51 1.35 5.24 2.31
C LEU A 51 0.70 5.48 3.66
N ALA A 52 1.51 5.84 4.65
CA ALA A 52 0.96 6.16 5.96
C ALA A 52 0.12 7.44 5.90
N GLU A 53 0.57 8.43 5.16
CA GLU A 53 -0.18 9.65 5.01
C GLU A 53 -1.51 9.44 4.31
N LYS A 54 -1.52 8.53 3.36
CA LYS A 54 -2.75 8.21 2.63
C LYS A 54 -3.70 7.36 3.45
N GLY A 55 -3.22 6.80 4.55
CA GLY A 55 -4.04 5.90 5.33
C GLY A 55 -4.03 4.47 4.82
N ALA A 56 -3.13 4.15 3.91
CA ALA A 56 -3.05 2.80 3.35
C ALA A 56 -2.33 1.84 4.28
N VAL A 57 -1.41 2.36 5.10
CA VAL A 57 -0.73 1.54 6.08
C VAL A 57 -0.83 2.21 7.43
N GLN A 58 -0.74 1.40 8.46
CA GLN A 58 -0.64 1.92 9.82
C GLN A 58 0.71 1.48 10.34
N HIS A 59 1.19 2.16 11.35
CA HIS A 59 2.48 1.81 11.90
C HIS A 59 2.45 1.96 13.41
N GLU A 60 3.33 1.23 14.05
CA GLU A 60 3.45 1.36 15.49
C GLU A 60 4.92 1.23 15.82
N LYS A 61 5.34 1.94 16.83
CA LYS A 61 6.72 1.91 17.23
C LYS A 61 6.96 0.78 18.20
N ARG A 62 7.98 -0.02 17.94
CA ARG A 62 8.38 -1.09 18.82
C ARG A 62 9.87 -0.91 19.04
N GLY A 63 10.26 -0.57 20.26
CA GLY A 63 11.65 -0.27 20.52
C GLY A 63 12.08 0.94 19.73
N LYS A 64 13.08 0.79 18.89
CA LYS A 64 13.58 1.91 18.12
C LYS A 64 13.12 1.90 16.68
N ALA A 65 12.26 0.99 16.32
CA ALA A 65 11.84 0.88 14.94
C ALA A 65 10.33 0.99 14.82
N TYR A 66 9.88 1.43 13.65
CA TYR A 66 8.47 1.42 13.34
C TYR A 66 8.16 0.19 12.52
N TYR A 67 7.04 -0.42 12.81
CA TYR A 67 6.58 -1.60 12.08
C TYR A 67 5.30 -1.24 11.36
N TYR A 68 5.22 -1.59 10.11
CA TYR A 68 4.13 -1.20 9.23
C TYR A 68 3.24 -2.38 8.88
N SER A 69 1.95 -2.13 8.82
CA SER A 69 1.02 -3.17 8.40
C SER A 69 -0.05 -2.51 7.54
N PRO A 70 -0.72 -3.28 6.67
CA PRO A 70 -1.71 -2.67 5.81
C PRO A 70 -2.93 -2.25 6.63
N ALA A 71 -3.41 -1.06 6.35
CA ALA A 71 -4.62 -0.56 6.98
C ALA A 71 -5.84 -0.82 6.10
N VAL A 72 -5.61 -1.25 4.86
CA VAL A 72 -6.68 -1.61 3.95
C VAL A 72 -6.49 -3.05 3.57
N ASP A 73 -7.59 -3.75 3.39
CA ASP A 73 -7.55 -5.16 3.05
C ASP A 73 -7.28 -5.33 1.57
N GLU A 74 -6.45 -6.31 1.22
CA GLU A 74 -6.09 -6.53 -0.17
C GLU A 74 -7.30 -6.82 -1.03
N ALA A 75 -8.16 -7.71 -0.57
CA ALA A 75 -9.34 -8.08 -1.35
C ALA A 75 -10.26 -6.87 -1.53
N ALA A 76 -10.43 -6.09 -0.48
CA ALA A 76 -11.29 -4.91 -0.58
C ALA A 76 -10.71 -3.88 -1.53
N TYR A 77 -9.39 -3.69 -1.49
CA TYR A 77 -8.76 -2.73 -2.39
C TYR A 77 -8.92 -3.18 -3.84
N LYS A 78 -8.68 -4.45 -4.11
CA LYS A 78 -8.76 -4.95 -5.46
C LYS A 78 -10.19 -4.99 -5.96
N ALA A 79 -11.14 -5.24 -5.08
CA ALA A 79 -12.54 -5.22 -5.46
C ALA A 79 -12.96 -3.81 -5.87
N GLU A 80 -12.49 -2.82 -5.14
CA GLU A 80 -12.81 -1.44 -5.47
C GLU A 80 -12.19 -1.04 -6.80
N GLU A 81 -10.96 -1.47 -7.05
CA GLU A 81 -10.32 -1.18 -8.32
C GLU A 81 -11.08 -1.83 -9.46
N THR A 82 -11.49 -3.07 -9.28
CA THR A 82 -12.25 -3.78 -10.29
C THR A 82 -13.59 -3.09 -10.53
N GLY A 83 -14.24 -2.67 -9.47
CA GLY A 83 -15.50 -1.98 -9.60
C GLY A 83 -15.37 -0.69 -10.38
N ARG A 84 -14.31 0.06 -10.11
CA ARG A 84 -14.06 1.29 -10.83
C ARG A 84 -13.82 1.03 -12.30
N PHE A 85 -13.08 -0.03 -12.60
CA PHE A 85 -12.79 -0.38 -13.96
C PHE A 85 -14.07 -0.76 -14.72
N ILE A 86 -14.92 -1.55 -14.10
CA ILE A 86 -16.15 -1.96 -14.72
C ILE A 86 -17.08 -0.78 -14.94
N GLU A 87 -17.14 0.12 -13.98
CA GLU A 87 -17.94 1.31 -14.14
C GLU A 87 -17.48 2.13 -15.31
N LYS A 88 -16.16 2.23 -15.49
CA LYS A 88 -15.64 3.00 -16.59
C LYS A 88 -16.03 2.37 -17.90
N LEU A 89 -15.99 1.05 -17.98
CA LEU A 89 -16.34 0.37 -19.19
C LEU A 89 -17.81 0.51 -19.54
N HIS A 90 -18.66 0.44 -18.54
CA HIS A 90 -20.08 0.47 -18.79
C HIS A 90 -20.72 1.84 -18.66
N GLY A 91 -20.04 2.74 -18.02
CA GLY A 91 -20.60 4.06 -17.75
C GLY A 91 -20.96 4.79 -19.01
N GLY A 92 -20.11 4.67 -19.99
CA GLY A 92 -20.37 5.35 -21.23
C GLY A 92 -21.50 4.75 -22.01
N SER A 93 -21.83 3.53 -21.75
CA SER A 93 -22.84 2.88 -22.53
C SER A 93 -24.24 3.06 -21.99
N VAL A 94 -24.36 3.68 -20.88
CA VAL A 94 -25.67 3.87 -20.29
C VAL A 94 -26.39 5.11 -20.77
#